data_222e3ac51ebd299baaeb392f076c691c
#
_entry.id   222e3ac51ebd299baaeb392f076c691c
#
_cell.length_a   1.000
_cell.length_b   1.000
_cell.length_c   1.000
_cell.angle_alpha   90.00
_cell.angle_beta   90.00
_cell.angle_gamma   90.00
#
_symmetry.space_group_name_H-M   'P 1'
#
loop_
_entity.id
_entity.type
_entity.pdbx_description
1 polymer ?
#
loop_
_entity_poly.entity_id
_entity_poly.type
_entity_poly.pdbx_seq_one_letter_code
_entity_poly.pdbx_strand_id
1 'polypeptide(L)'
;MIRAHIEDCIFITSRTLTSSKTGKQFCMMSFLCDGVLYSDVFLDAKFVPVLSCLTYNDKFAIDFVIQRFNGNWKVVIDTITI
;
A
#
# COMPACT_ATOMS: atom_id res chain seq x y z
N MET A 1 2.72 -10.76 -15.82
CA MET A 1 2.75 -9.80 -14.69
C MET A 1 2.95 -8.39 -15.23
N ILE A 2 2.10 -7.48 -14.84
CA ILE A 2 2.16 -6.08 -15.26
C ILE A 2 2.67 -5.25 -14.09
N ARG A 3 3.68 -4.40 -14.36
CA ARG A 3 4.23 -3.47 -13.35
C ARG A 3 3.83 -2.05 -13.71
N ALA A 4 3.55 -1.25 -12.68
CA ALA A 4 3.23 0.15 -12.85
C ALA A 4 3.87 0.98 -11.73
N HIS A 5 4.12 2.25 -12.02
CA HIS A 5 4.74 3.20 -11.10
C HIS A 5 3.88 4.45 -11.00
N ILE A 6 3.65 4.92 -9.78
CA ILE A 6 2.90 6.15 -9.53
C ILE A 6 3.73 7.02 -8.61
N GLU A 7 3.97 8.27 -9.03
CA GLU A 7 4.65 9.28 -8.22
C GLU A 7 3.64 10.25 -7.61
N ASP A 8 4.14 11.10 -6.71
CA ASP A 8 3.35 12.17 -6.09
C ASP A 8 2.12 11.70 -5.34
N CYS A 9 2.20 10.51 -4.72
CA CYS A 9 1.20 10.08 -3.78
C CYS A 9 1.35 10.88 -2.48
N ILE A 10 0.23 11.17 -1.81
CA ILE A 10 0.22 11.92 -0.56
C ILE A 10 -0.31 11.02 0.54
N PHE A 11 0.50 10.82 1.58
CA PHE A 11 0.14 9.96 2.70
C PHE A 11 -0.93 10.59 3.56
N ILE A 12 -1.97 9.83 3.91
CA ILE A 12 -3.03 10.28 4.82
C ILE A 12 -2.88 9.58 6.17
N THR A 13 -2.97 8.26 6.18
CA THR A 13 -2.84 7.48 7.41
C THR A 13 -2.54 6.02 7.10
N SER A 14 -2.03 5.32 8.09
CA SER A 14 -1.85 3.87 8.02
C SER A 14 -2.12 3.26 9.38
N ARG A 15 -2.38 1.96 9.38
CA ARG A 15 -2.54 1.19 10.61
C ARG A 15 -2.02 -0.23 10.41
N THR A 16 -1.54 -0.81 11.48
CA THR A 16 -1.09 -2.20 11.50
C THR A 16 -2.13 -3.04 12.23
N LEU A 17 -2.52 -4.14 11.63
CA LEU A 17 -3.55 -5.04 12.13
C LEU A 17 -3.01 -6.46 12.22
N THR A 18 -3.69 -7.29 12.98
CA THR A 18 -3.37 -8.72 13.07
C THR A 18 -4.56 -9.53 12.59
N SER A 19 -4.30 -10.43 11.65
CA SER A 19 -5.33 -11.32 11.14
C SER A 19 -5.80 -12.28 12.23
N SER A 20 -7.09 -12.33 12.48
CA SER A 20 -7.68 -13.27 13.44
C SER A 20 -7.58 -14.73 12.97
N LYS A 21 -7.45 -14.95 11.67
CA LYS A 21 -7.36 -16.30 11.08
C LYS A 21 -5.95 -16.88 11.13
N THR A 22 -4.95 -16.07 10.83
CA THR A 22 -3.57 -16.53 10.65
C THR A 22 -2.63 -16.08 11.76
N GLY A 23 -3.02 -15.08 12.55
CA GLY A 23 -2.15 -14.43 13.51
C GLY A 23 -1.07 -13.55 12.92
N LYS A 24 -1.03 -13.40 11.59
CA LYS A 24 -0.04 -12.58 10.90
C LYS A 24 -0.45 -11.13 10.86
N GLN A 25 0.55 -10.25 10.93
CA GLN A 25 0.33 -8.82 10.79
C GLN A 25 0.19 -8.43 9.32
N PHE A 26 -0.57 -7.37 9.10
CA PHE A 26 -0.68 -6.70 7.81
C PHE A 26 -0.96 -5.22 8.05
N CYS A 27 -0.86 -4.42 7.00
CA CYS A 27 -1.08 -2.97 7.09
C CYS A 27 -2.22 -2.55 6.18
N MET A 28 -2.87 -1.46 6.56
CA MET A 28 -3.82 -0.73 5.72
C MET A 28 -3.33 0.70 5.59
N MET A 29 -3.29 1.22 4.38
CA MET A 29 -2.86 2.60 4.11
C MET A 29 -3.93 3.34 3.32
N SER A 30 -4.13 4.60 3.67
CA SER A 30 -4.95 5.52 2.88
C SER A 30 -4.08 6.64 2.33
N PHE A 31 -4.24 6.96 1.06
CA PHE A 31 -3.44 7.98 0.40
C PHE A 31 -4.21 8.64 -0.74
N LEU A 32 -3.76 9.83 -1.13
CA LEU A 32 -4.27 10.54 -2.29
C LEU A 32 -3.34 10.35 -3.47
N CYS A 33 -3.91 10.17 -4.65
CA CYS A 33 -3.16 10.16 -5.90
C CYS A 33 -4.02 10.83 -6.96
N ASP A 34 -3.48 11.87 -7.61
CA ASP A 34 -4.22 12.68 -8.60
C ASP A 34 -5.57 13.19 -8.08
N GLY A 35 -5.63 13.58 -6.80
CA GLY A 35 -6.85 14.07 -6.18
C GLY A 35 -7.87 13.01 -5.85
N VAL A 36 -7.56 11.74 -6.04
CA VAL A 36 -8.43 10.61 -5.70
C VAL A 36 -7.95 9.95 -4.42
N LEU A 37 -8.85 9.76 -3.46
CA LEU A 37 -8.56 9.09 -2.21
C LEU A 37 -8.68 7.58 -2.39
N TYR A 38 -7.62 6.87 -2.05
CA TYR A 38 -7.60 5.41 -1.96
C TYR A 38 -7.55 5.04 -0.49
N SER A 39 -8.65 4.47 0.01
CA SER A 39 -8.81 4.15 1.43
C SER A 39 -8.53 2.68 1.69
N ASP A 40 -7.87 2.40 2.82
CA ASP A 40 -7.69 1.04 3.35
C ASP A 40 -7.08 0.07 2.33
N VAL A 41 -6.03 0.53 1.65
CA VAL A 41 -5.29 -0.32 0.72
C VAL A 41 -4.44 -1.30 1.51
N PHE A 42 -4.62 -2.59 1.23
CA PHE A 42 -3.90 -3.67 1.90
C PHE A 42 -2.41 -3.64 1.55
N LEU A 43 -1.57 -3.84 2.58
CA LEU A 43 -0.12 -3.94 2.44
C LEU A 43 0.41 -5.08 3.30
N ASP A 44 1.47 -5.72 2.81
CA ASP A 44 2.21 -6.70 3.58
C ASP A 44 2.89 -6.03 4.78
N ALA A 45 3.08 -6.80 5.87
CA ALA A 45 3.74 -6.30 7.07
C ALA A 45 5.19 -5.86 6.85
N LYS A 46 5.83 -6.28 5.76
CA LYS A 46 7.17 -5.82 5.41
C LYS A 46 7.26 -4.30 5.21
N PHE A 47 6.14 -3.63 5.00
CA PHE A 47 6.07 -2.18 4.84
C PHE A 47 5.98 -1.40 6.14
N VAL A 48 5.87 -2.07 7.30
CA VAL A 48 5.80 -1.39 8.60
C VAL A 48 6.93 -0.38 8.80
N PRO A 49 8.21 -0.71 8.52
CA PRO A 49 9.29 0.25 8.71
C PRO A 49 9.15 1.51 7.85
N VAL A 50 8.79 1.38 6.58
CA VAL A 50 8.66 2.54 5.70
C VAL A 50 7.42 3.36 6.05
N LEU A 51 6.32 2.71 6.44
CA LEU A 51 5.11 3.42 6.84
C LEU A 51 5.30 4.22 8.13
N SER A 52 6.14 3.73 9.04
CA SER A 52 6.46 4.45 10.27
C SER A 52 7.27 5.73 10.03
N CYS A 53 7.87 5.88 8.86
CA CYS A 53 8.61 7.08 8.46
C CYS A 53 7.71 8.11 7.76
N LEU A 54 6.48 7.76 7.43
CA LEU A 54 5.53 8.65 6.75
C LEU A 54 4.60 9.31 7.75
N THR A 55 4.37 10.62 7.56
CA THR A 55 3.41 11.39 8.33
C THR A 55 2.38 12.01 7.38
N TYR A 56 1.28 12.47 7.95
CA TYR A 56 0.22 13.09 7.17
C TYR A 56 0.77 14.14 6.21
N ASN A 57 0.34 14.05 4.96
CA ASN A 57 0.71 14.98 3.87
C ASN A 57 2.11 14.77 3.29
N ASP A 58 2.87 13.78 3.72
CA ASP A 58 4.15 13.43 3.09
C ASP A 58 3.93 12.87 1.69
N LYS A 59 4.84 13.19 0.79
CA LYS A 59 4.85 12.64 -0.58
C LYS A 59 5.64 11.34 -0.63
N PHE A 60 5.17 10.42 -1.47
CA PHE A 60 5.87 9.16 -1.72
C PHE A 60 5.49 8.63 -3.10
N ALA A 61 6.23 7.62 -3.55
CA ALA A 61 5.95 6.91 -4.79
C ALA A 61 5.70 5.43 -4.50
N ILE A 62 4.89 4.80 -5.33
CA ILE A 62 4.64 3.37 -5.23
C ILE A 62 4.90 2.68 -6.57
N ASP A 63 5.46 1.47 -6.47
CA ASP A 63 5.48 0.51 -7.55
C ASP A 63 4.52 -0.61 -7.20
N PHE A 64 3.66 -0.97 -8.13
CA PHE A 64 2.74 -2.06 -7.90
C PHE A 64 2.74 -3.03 -9.07
N VAL A 65 2.29 -4.25 -8.80
CA VAL A 65 2.16 -5.29 -9.81
C VAL A 65 0.71 -5.71 -9.90
N ILE A 66 0.28 -5.99 -11.13
CA ILE A 66 -1.03 -6.56 -11.41
C ILE A 66 -0.78 -7.98 -11.87
N GLN A 67 -1.35 -8.93 -11.15
CA GLN A 67 -1.16 -10.35 -11.45
C GLN A 67 -2.47 -11.12 -11.32
N ARG A 68 -2.54 -12.24 -12.01
CA ARG A 68 -3.70 -13.13 -11.89
C ARG A 68 -3.52 -14.07 -10.69
N PHE A 69 -4.59 -14.21 -9.94
CA PHE A 69 -4.63 -15.13 -8.81
C PHE A 69 -6.02 -15.79 -8.78
N ASN A 70 -6.06 -17.12 -8.87
CA ASN A 70 -7.31 -17.88 -8.89
C ASN A 70 -8.32 -17.36 -9.91
N GLY A 71 -7.84 -17.00 -11.11
CA GLY A 71 -8.69 -16.48 -12.18
C GLY A 71 -9.08 -15.02 -12.07
N ASN A 72 -8.70 -14.34 -10.98
CA ASN A 72 -8.99 -12.93 -10.75
C ASN A 72 -7.71 -12.08 -10.87
N TRP A 73 -7.87 -10.84 -11.28
CA TRP A 73 -6.78 -9.87 -11.27
C TRP A 73 -6.63 -9.29 -9.88
N LYS A 74 -5.39 -9.19 -9.43
CA LYS A 74 -5.06 -8.62 -8.12
C LYS A 74 -3.96 -7.58 -8.27
N VAL A 75 -4.15 -6.44 -7.60
CA VAL A 75 -3.16 -5.37 -7.52
C VAL A 75 -2.44 -5.50 -6.19
N VAL A 76 -1.12 -5.57 -6.25
CA VAL A 76 -0.27 -5.71 -5.06
C VAL A 76 0.79 -4.63 -5.08
N ILE A 77 0.92 -3.88 -3.99
CA ILE A 77 1.99 -2.90 -3.84
C ILE A 77 3.30 -3.66 -3.61
N ASP A 78 4.28 -3.40 -4.46
CA ASP A 78 5.57 -4.08 -4.44
C ASP A 78 6.62 -3.26 -3.69
N THR A 79 6.66 -1.94 -3.91
CA THR A 79 7.66 -1.06 -3.32
C THR A 79 7.04 0.30 -2.99
N ILE A 80 7.48 0.87 -1.87
CA ILE A 80 7.17 2.25 -1.49
C ILE A 80 8.49 3.00 -1.41
N THR A 81 8.58 4.12 -2.14
CA THR A 81 9.77 4.98 -2.16
C THR A 81 9.42 6.34 -1.54
N ILE A 82 10.18 6.72 -0.55
CA ILE A 82 10.01 8.01 0.14
C ILE A 82 10.93 9.06 -0.47
#